data_62510e7b723555f174259712125e871f
#
_entry.id   62510e7b723555f174259712125e871f
#
_cell.length_a   1.000
_cell.length_b   1.000
_cell.length_c   1.000
_cell.angle_alpha   90.00
_cell.angle_beta   90.00
_cell.angle_gamma   90.00
#
_symmetry.space_group_name_H-M   'P 1'
#
loop_
_entity.id
_entity.type
_entity.pdbx_description
1 polymer ?
#
loop_
_entity_poly.entity_id
_entity_poly.type
_entity_poly.pdbx_seq_one_letter_code
_entity_poly.pdbx_strand_id
1 'polypeptide(L)'
;MLVAGYVKNNFFHKKRKYIGDKNMEKAEKAEKKITKKKKNTNILESHFNTIVIIILITVLLILVYSLFENYQTNQAIVGLSASNQDLREENELLREKIAEQNMKLDVVNKQFEEYNLDRVSKNQFTEIYMQLQELTGMVSEENKREFYIGRIVNIVSGSNNQLESETIYSIAKSIYEESTKYNFNPLLVSALIKVESNFIIDSVSDSYAFGLCQVRRFIAKELAENLGIKWDGAENTLFDPEKNIKIGLYYLSLLYDDFGDIELALTAYNHGPFRIQELMSQESEIPYGYADKVLQYYTQYRGFDIDQAGDVQNRETE
;
A
#
# COMPACT_ATOMS: atom_id res chain seq x y z
N MET A 1 121.23 3.49 -17.38
CA MET A 1 120.01 4.09 -18.01
C MET A 1 118.91 3.07 -18.40
N LEU A 2 119.05 1.77 -18.22
CA LEU A 2 118.04 0.73 -18.65
C LEU A 2 116.99 0.38 -17.60
N VAL A 3 117.17 0.63 -16.29
CA VAL A 3 116.25 0.27 -15.21
C VAL A 3 115.11 1.26 -15.08
N ALA A 4 115.32 2.59 -15.39
CA ALA A 4 114.29 3.62 -15.27
C ALA A 4 113.14 3.51 -16.35
N GLY A 5 113.47 2.94 -17.55
CA GLY A 5 112.51 2.74 -18.63
C GLY A 5 111.55 1.59 -18.35
N TYR A 6 112.01 0.52 -17.69
CA TYR A 6 111.19 -0.65 -17.40
C TYR A 6 110.11 -0.38 -16.32
N VAL A 7 110.47 0.37 -15.30
CA VAL A 7 109.48 0.74 -14.22
C VAL A 7 108.45 1.70 -14.74
N LYS A 8 108.77 2.63 -15.65
CA LYS A 8 107.80 3.58 -16.21
C LYS A 8 106.79 2.91 -17.13
N ASN A 9 107.28 1.96 -17.94
CA ASN A 9 106.36 1.22 -18.86
C ASN A 9 105.39 0.28 -18.13
N ASN A 10 105.83 -0.40 -17.07
CA ASN A 10 105.01 -1.23 -16.23
C ASN A 10 103.96 -0.43 -15.40
N PHE A 11 104.36 0.79 -14.97
CA PHE A 11 103.44 1.69 -14.26
C PHE A 11 102.35 2.24 -15.17
N PHE A 12 102.68 2.58 -16.42
CA PHE A 12 101.71 3.03 -17.43
C PHE A 12 100.80 1.89 -17.93
N HIS A 13 101.30 0.67 -18.06
CA HIS A 13 100.51 -0.49 -18.42
C HIS A 13 99.55 -0.89 -17.30
N LYS A 14 100.03 -0.88 -16.06
CA LYS A 14 99.14 -1.14 -14.89
C LYS A 14 98.08 -0.03 -14.73
N LYS A 15 98.44 1.22 -14.96
CA LYS A 15 97.51 2.35 -14.87
C LYS A 15 96.41 2.32 -15.98
N ARG A 16 96.89 1.93 -17.24
CA ARG A 16 95.92 1.74 -18.37
C ARG A 16 94.92 0.55 -18.12
N LYS A 17 95.46 -0.53 -17.59
CA LYS A 17 94.63 -1.70 -17.24
C LYS A 17 93.66 -1.35 -16.16
N TYR A 18 94.10 -0.66 -15.08
CA TYR A 18 93.23 -0.25 -13.95
C TYR A 18 92.15 0.77 -14.36
N ILE A 19 92.47 1.71 -15.29
CA ILE A 19 91.56 2.69 -15.82
C ILE A 19 90.56 1.98 -16.77
N GLY A 20 91.00 1.00 -17.57
CA GLY A 20 90.17 0.16 -18.42
C GLY A 20 89.14 -0.65 -17.60
N ASP A 21 89.65 -1.33 -16.56
CA ASP A 21 88.81 -2.14 -15.67
C ASP A 21 87.75 -1.29 -14.91
N LYS A 22 88.15 -0.08 -14.41
CA LYS A 22 87.16 0.84 -13.80
C LYS A 22 86.15 1.39 -14.76
N ASN A 23 86.52 1.63 -16.01
CA ASN A 23 85.61 2.11 -17.04
C ASN A 23 84.64 0.95 -17.51
N MET A 24 85.13 -0.27 -17.61
CA MET A 24 84.33 -1.44 -17.85
C MET A 24 83.32 -1.72 -16.73
N GLU A 25 83.77 -1.63 -15.44
CA GLU A 25 82.90 -1.78 -14.28
C GLU A 25 81.80 -0.70 -14.24
N LYS A 26 82.12 0.54 -14.59
CA LYS A 26 81.17 1.63 -14.69
C LYS A 26 80.20 1.43 -15.83
N ALA A 27 80.64 0.93 -16.99
CA ALA A 27 79.78 0.62 -18.11
C ALA A 27 78.83 -0.54 -17.79
N GLU A 28 79.34 -1.59 -17.14
CA GLU A 28 78.50 -2.74 -16.71
C GLU A 28 77.44 -2.35 -15.64
N LYS A 29 77.84 -1.50 -14.69
CA LYS A 29 76.92 -0.92 -13.70
C LYS A 29 75.86 -0.03 -14.34
N ALA A 30 76.25 0.77 -15.35
CA ALA A 30 75.30 1.60 -16.12
C ALA A 30 74.34 0.74 -16.92
N GLU A 31 74.84 -0.30 -17.58
CA GLU A 31 73.98 -1.26 -18.35
C GLU A 31 73.05 -2.02 -17.45
N LYS A 32 73.48 -2.52 -16.31
CA LYS A 32 72.59 -3.16 -15.30
C LYS A 32 71.54 -2.17 -14.76
N LYS A 33 71.87 -0.90 -14.61
CA LYS A 33 70.93 0.13 -14.19
C LYS A 33 69.88 0.46 -15.26
N ILE A 34 70.31 0.48 -16.54
CA ILE A 34 69.39 0.69 -17.68
C ILE A 34 68.46 -0.50 -17.86
N THR A 35 69.00 -1.74 -17.79
CA THR A 35 68.18 -2.96 -17.91
C THR A 35 67.21 -3.10 -16.76
N LYS A 36 67.59 -2.78 -15.52
CA LYS A 36 66.69 -2.73 -14.35
C LYS A 36 65.59 -1.67 -14.51
N LYS A 37 65.95 -0.48 -15.01
CA LYS A 37 65.00 0.60 -15.28
C LYS A 37 64.01 0.18 -16.39
N LYS A 38 64.49 -0.45 -17.47
CA LYS A 38 63.66 -0.95 -18.58
C LYS A 38 62.73 -2.09 -18.15
N LYS A 39 63.20 -2.97 -17.26
CA LYS A 39 62.39 -4.02 -16.67
C LYS A 39 61.27 -3.47 -15.79
N ASN A 40 61.59 -2.45 -14.97
CA ASN A 40 60.59 -1.80 -14.10
C ASN A 40 59.53 -1.02 -14.90
N THR A 41 59.91 -0.34 -16.00
CA THR A 41 58.97 0.35 -16.88
C THR A 41 58.05 -0.65 -17.56
N ASN A 42 58.52 -1.78 -18.04
CA ASN A 42 57.70 -2.82 -18.66
C ASN A 42 56.71 -3.46 -17.65
N ILE A 43 57.12 -3.62 -16.40
CA ILE A 43 56.23 -4.12 -15.33
C ILE A 43 55.14 -3.08 -15.02
N LEU A 44 55.50 -1.77 -14.94
CA LEU A 44 54.54 -0.70 -14.73
C LEU A 44 53.53 -0.60 -15.88
N GLU A 45 53.99 -0.67 -17.13
CA GLU A 45 53.09 -0.70 -18.31
C GLU A 45 52.19 -1.92 -18.32
N SER A 46 52.69 -3.11 -17.95
CA SER A 46 51.89 -4.30 -17.84
C SER A 46 50.79 -4.18 -16.80
N HIS A 47 51.11 -3.65 -15.59
CA HIS A 47 50.10 -3.38 -14.55
C HIS A 47 49.08 -2.33 -14.96
N PHE A 48 49.54 -1.25 -15.61
CA PHE A 48 48.65 -0.22 -16.13
C PHE A 48 47.66 -0.79 -17.16
N ASN A 49 48.12 -1.58 -18.13
CA ASN A 49 47.28 -2.23 -19.12
C ASN A 49 46.27 -3.22 -18.48
N THR A 50 46.73 -3.94 -17.46
CA THR A 50 45.83 -4.86 -16.72
C THR A 50 44.74 -4.09 -15.99
N ILE A 51 45.06 -2.97 -15.35
CA ILE A 51 44.08 -2.11 -14.67
C ILE A 51 43.06 -1.55 -15.68
N VAL A 52 43.52 -1.07 -16.82
CA VAL A 52 42.67 -0.54 -17.90
C VAL A 52 41.72 -1.63 -18.41
N ILE A 53 42.23 -2.86 -18.61
CA ILE A 53 41.38 -3.99 -19.03
C ILE A 53 40.32 -4.29 -17.97
N ILE A 54 40.67 -4.31 -16.69
CA ILE A 54 39.71 -4.54 -15.58
C ILE A 54 38.61 -3.46 -15.59
N ILE A 55 39.01 -2.18 -15.74
CA ILE A 55 38.05 -1.07 -15.83
C ILE A 55 37.10 -1.24 -17.02
N LEU A 56 37.65 -1.60 -18.18
CA LEU A 56 36.82 -1.84 -19.37
C LEU A 56 35.83 -2.99 -19.19
N ILE A 57 36.27 -4.08 -18.56
CA ILE A 57 35.40 -5.22 -18.25
C ILE A 57 34.30 -4.81 -17.26
N THR A 58 34.63 -4.05 -16.20
CA THR A 58 33.63 -3.60 -15.24
C THR A 58 32.61 -2.64 -15.87
N VAL A 59 33.06 -1.71 -16.73
CA VAL A 59 32.16 -0.84 -17.48
C VAL A 59 31.24 -1.65 -18.42
N LEU A 60 31.81 -2.64 -19.10
CA LEU A 60 31.02 -3.53 -19.96
C LEU A 60 29.95 -4.31 -19.19
N LEU A 61 30.30 -4.84 -18.02
CA LEU A 61 29.36 -5.55 -17.13
C LEU A 61 28.23 -4.63 -16.64
N ILE A 62 28.56 -3.39 -16.28
CA ILE A 62 27.55 -2.39 -15.90
C ILE A 62 26.61 -2.07 -17.06
N LEU A 63 27.14 -1.93 -18.27
CA LEU A 63 26.33 -1.70 -19.46
C LEU A 63 25.42 -2.88 -19.77
N VAL A 64 25.93 -4.10 -19.69
CA VAL A 64 25.12 -5.33 -19.90
C VAL A 64 24.03 -5.43 -18.83
N TYR A 65 24.33 -5.15 -17.58
CA TYR A 65 23.35 -5.13 -16.50
C TYR A 65 22.28 -4.09 -16.73
N SER A 66 22.65 -2.86 -17.11
CA SER A 66 21.71 -1.78 -17.42
C SER A 66 20.81 -2.12 -18.62
N LEU A 67 21.34 -2.77 -19.66
CA LEU A 67 20.55 -3.23 -20.79
C LEU A 67 19.57 -4.34 -20.37
N PHE A 68 19.99 -5.23 -19.49
CA PHE A 68 19.13 -6.30 -18.97
C PHE A 68 17.99 -5.71 -18.12
N GLU A 69 18.25 -4.78 -17.20
CA GLU A 69 17.21 -4.09 -16.43
C GLU A 69 16.24 -3.34 -17.34
N ASN A 70 16.77 -2.64 -18.35
CA ASN A 70 15.93 -1.92 -19.30
C ASN A 70 15.03 -2.88 -20.12
N TYR A 71 15.54 -4.06 -20.49
CA TYR A 71 14.77 -5.09 -21.15
C TYR A 71 13.64 -5.63 -20.23
N GLN A 72 13.93 -5.93 -18.97
CA GLN A 72 12.94 -6.39 -17.99
C GLN A 72 11.86 -5.34 -17.75
N THR A 73 12.26 -4.08 -17.59
CA THR A 73 11.33 -2.96 -17.40
C THR A 73 10.42 -2.79 -18.62
N ASN A 74 10.96 -2.89 -19.83
CA ASN A 74 10.14 -2.81 -21.04
C ASN A 74 9.15 -3.98 -21.18
N GLN A 75 9.53 -5.19 -20.79
CA GLN A 75 8.63 -6.34 -20.76
C GLN A 75 7.48 -6.13 -19.76
N ALA A 76 7.80 -5.58 -18.57
CA ALA A 76 6.79 -5.24 -17.56
C ALA A 76 5.84 -4.13 -18.07
N ILE A 77 6.35 -3.11 -18.76
CA ILE A 77 5.53 -2.03 -19.34
C ILE A 77 4.59 -2.60 -20.43
N VAL A 78 5.07 -3.50 -21.27
CA VAL A 78 4.24 -4.14 -22.31
C VAL A 78 3.14 -4.98 -21.66
N GLY A 79 3.47 -5.77 -20.64
CA GLY A 79 2.48 -6.55 -19.88
C GLY A 79 1.43 -5.67 -19.19
N LEU A 80 1.88 -4.57 -18.56
CA LEU A 80 0.98 -3.61 -17.93
C LEU A 80 0.08 -2.88 -18.95
N SER A 81 0.61 -2.59 -20.12
CA SER A 81 -0.15 -1.97 -21.23
C SER A 81 -1.24 -2.90 -21.75
N ALA A 82 -0.94 -4.19 -21.90
CA ALA A 82 -1.93 -5.19 -22.31
C ALA A 82 -3.04 -5.34 -21.24
N SER A 83 -2.65 -5.47 -19.97
CA SER A 83 -3.62 -5.53 -18.86
C SER A 83 -4.49 -4.27 -18.74
N ASN A 84 -3.92 -3.09 -18.99
CA ASN A 84 -4.69 -1.84 -19.03
C ASN A 84 -5.67 -1.79 -20.23
N GLN A 85 -5.33 -2.42 -21.34
CA GLN A 85 -6.23 -2.51 -22.48
C GLN A 85 -7.40 -3.45 -22.15
N ASP A 86 -7.13 -4.62 -21.58
CA ASP A 86 -8.16 -5.56 -21.13
C ASP A 86 -9.13 -4.91 -20.13
N LEU A 87 -8.58 -4.17 -19.15
CA LEU A 87 -9.37 -3.42 -18.17
C LEU A 87 -10.22 -2.30 -18.81
N ARG A 88 -9.77 -1.68 -19.89
CA ARG A 88 -10.56 -0.68 -20.63
C ARG A 88 -11.74 -1.34 -21.36
N GLU A 89 -11.50 -2.46 -22.01
CA GLU A 89 -12.54 -3.22 -22.72
C GLU A 89 -13.60 -3.74 -21.74
N GLU A 90 -13.16 -4.24 -20.57
CA GLU A 90 -14.07 -4.65 -19.50
C GLU A 90 -14.86 -3.46 -18.93
N ASN A 91 -14.25 -2.31 -18.73
CA ASN A 91 -14.92 -1.08 -18.29
C ASN A 91 -15.95 -0.57 -19.33
N GLU A 92 -15.67 -0.68 -20.61
CA GLU A 92 -16.65 -0.33 -21.67
C GLU A 92 -17.83 -1.28 -21.63
N LEU A 93 -17.61 -2.57 -21.51
CA LEU A 93 -18.68 -3.57 -21.39
C LEU A 93 -19.52 -3.34 -20.11
N LEU A 94 -18.87 -2.99 -18.99
CA LEU A 94 -19.58 -2.65 -17.75
C LEU A 94 -20.43 -1.38 -17.91
N ARG A 95 -19.91 -0.36 -18.62
CA ARG A 95 -20.68 0.88 -18.92
C ARG A 95 -21.90 0.60 -19.79
N GLU A 96 -21.78 -0.27 -20.78
CA GLU A 96 -22.91 -0.68 -21.60
C GLU A 96 -23.98 -1.42 -20.76
N LYS A 97 -23.55 -2.34 -19.89
CA LYS A 97 -24.46 -3.03 -18.96
C LYS A 97 -25.15 -2.07 -18.00
N ILE A 98 -24.40 -1.09 -17.45
CA ILE A 98 -24.98 -0.04 -16.57
C ILE A 98 -25.99 0.82 -17.33
N ALA A 99 -25.69 1.19 -18.59
CA ALA A 99 -26.62 1.96 -19.41
C ALA A 99 -27.91 1.17 -19.72
N GLU A 100 -27.80 -0.13 -20.00
CA GLU A 100 -28.95 -1.01 -20.18
C GLU A 100 -29.78 -1.12 -18.89
N GLN A 101 -29.12 -1.26 -17.74
CA GLN A 101 -29.80 -1.33 -16.44
C GLN A 101 -30.49 -0.01 -16.08
N ASN A 102 -29.85 1.15 -16.35
CA ASN A 102 -30.47 2.44 -16.14
C ASN A 102 -31.72 2.62 -17.03
N MET A 103 -31.70 2.17 -18.28
CA MET A 103 -32.88 2.16 -19.13
C MET A 103 -34.01 1.29 -18.56
N LYS A 104 -33.67 0.11 -18.01
CA LYS A 104 -34.69 -0.77 -17.33
C LYS A 104 -35.21 -0.09 -16.07
N LEU A 105 -34.37 0.59 -15.30
CA LEU A 105 -34.75 1.35 -14.12
C LEU A 105 -35.69 2.51 -14.46
N ASP A 106 -35.43 3.22 -15.55
CA ASP A 106 -36.28 4.32 -16.04
C ASP A 106 -37.64 3.80 -16.47
N VAL A 107 -37.71 2.62 -17.08
CA VAL A 107 -39.02 1.96 -17.43
C VAL A 107 -39.75 1.60 -16.16
N VAL A 108 -39.08 1.05 -15.16
CA VAL A 108 -39.69 0.70 -13.86
C VAL A 108 -40.15 1.96 -13.13
N ASN A 109 -39.35 3.02 -13.10
CA ASN A 109 -39.74 4.29 -12.49
C ASN A 109 -40.96 4.92 -13.19
N LYS A 110 -40.99 4.92 -14.53
CA LYS A 110 -42.19 5.35 -15.27
C LYS A 110 -43.45 4.53 -14.95
N GLN A 111 -43.29 3.22 -14.83
CA GLN A 111 -44.38 2.35 -14.40
C GLN A 111 -44.82 2.64 -12.95
N PHE A 112 -43.88 3.00 -12.07
CA PHE A 112 -44.16 3.45 -10.70
C PHE A 112 -44.92 4.77 -10.66
N GLU A 113 -44.58 5.74 -11.51
CA GLU A 113 -45.27 7.03 -11.63
C GLU A 113 -46.68 6.88 -12.23
N GLU A 114 -46.87 5.95 -13.17
CA GLU A 114 -48.20 5.64 -13.75
C GLU A 114 -49.13 4.88 -12.81
N TYR A 115 -48.57 4.10 -11.86
CA TYR A 115 -49.35 3.42 -10.82
C TYR A 115 -49.36 4.26 -9.55
N ASN A 116 -50.46 4.98 -9.30
CA ASN A 116 -50.71 5.66 -8.03
C ASN A 116 -50.21 4.84 -6.84
N LEU A 117 -49.28 5.39 -6.07
CA LEU A 117 -48.47 4.78 -5.00
C LEU A 117 -49.26 4.03 -3.90
N ASP A 118 -50.57 4.15 -3.84
CA ASP A 118 -51.44 3.53 -2.81
C ASP A 118 -51.74 2.04 -3.03
N ARG A 119 -51.26 1.40 -4.10
CA ARG A 119 -51.62 0.00 -4.43
C ARG A 119 -50.45 -0.88 -4.91
N VAL A 120 -49.24 -0.68 -4.50
CA VAL A 120 -48.20 -1.69 -4.76
C VAL A 120 -48.51 -2.94 -3.96
N SER A 121 -49.03 -3.97 -4.63
CA SER A 121 -49.28 -5.23 -3.96
C SER A 121 -47.96 -5.87 -3.48
N LYS A 122 -47.99 -6.57 -2.35
CA LYS A 122 -46.88 -7.31 -1.78
C LYS A 122 -46.17 -8.21 -2.81
N ASN A 123 -46.91 -8.68 -3.83
CA ASN A 123 -46.39 -9.51 -4.91
C ASN A 123 -45.49 -8.73 -5.89
N GLN A 124 -45.85 -7.49 -6.23
CA GLN A 124 -45.06 -6.64 -7.13
C GLN A 124 -43.74 -6.19 -6.46
N PHE A 125 -43.80 -5.88 -5.14
CA PHE A 125 -42.59 -5.62 -4.37
C PHE A 125 -41.66 -6.82 -4.33
N THR A 126 -42.20 -8.03 -4.17
CA THR A 126 -41.44 -9.28 -4.18
C THR A 126 -40.79 -9.53 -5.55
N GLU A 127 -41.52 -9.25 -6.64
CA GLU A 127 -41.00 -9.43 -8.01
C GLU A 127 -39.86 -8.45 -8.33
N ILE A 128 -39.98 -7.17 -7.96
CA ILE A 128 -38.93 -6.17 -8.09
C ILE A 128 -37.72 -6.55 -7.24
N TYR A 129 -37.93 -7.03 -6.02
CA TYR A 129 -36.88 -7.48 -5.13
C TYR A 129 -36.12 -8.69 -5.70
N MET A 130 -36.84 -9.65 -6.32
CA MET A 130 -36.22 -10.80 -6.98
C MET A 130 -35.41 -10.40 -8.21
N GLN A 131 -35.88 -9.46 -9.02
CA GLN A 131 -35.13 -8.93 -10.17
C GLN A 131 -33.88 -8.15 -9.73
N LEU A 132 -33.96 -7.39 -8.64
CA LEU A 132 -32.80 -6.72 -8.03
C LEU A 132 -31.77 -7.73 -7.50
N GLN A 133 -32.21 -8.84 -6.92
CA GLN A 133 -31.32 -9.92 -6.46
C GLN A 133 -30.66 -10.64 -7.63
N GLU A 134 -31.38 -10.88 -8.73
CA GLU A 134 -30.79 -11.47 -9.93
C GLU A 134 -29.72 -10.56 -10.58
N LEU A 135 -29.96 -9.25 -10.60
CA LEU A 135 -29.02 -8.26 -11.09
C LEU A 135 -27.76 -8.15 -10.19
N THR A 136 -27.93 -8.25 -8.87
CA THR A 136 -26.80 -8.27 -7.91
C THR A 136 -26.02 -9.59 -7.97
N GLY A 137 -26.65 -10.70 -8.29
CA GLY A 137 -26.02 -12.02 -8.46
C GLY A 137 -25.14 -12.12 -9.72
N MET A 138 -25.31 -11.22 -10.70
CA MET A 138 -24.48 -11.16 -11.92
C MET A 138 -23.10 -10.47 -11.72
N VAL A 139 -22.92 -9.77 -10.60
CA VAL A 139 -21.60 -9.19 -10.24
C VAL A 139 -20.82 -10.29 -9.54
N SER A 140 -19.72 -10.76 -10.14
CA SER A 140 -18.87 -11.74 -9.47
C SER A 140 -18.41 -11.20 -8.10
N GLU A 141 -18.27 -12.08 -7.11
CA GLU A 141 -17.80 -11.68 -5.77
C GLU A 141 -16.43 -10.99 -5.82
N GLU A 142 -15.62 -11.30 -6.84
CA GLU A 142 -14.34 -10.69 -7.07
C GLU A 142 -14.47 -9.23 -7.55
N ASN A 143 -15.37 -8.95 -8.47
CA ASN A 143 -15.66 -7.58 -8.91
C ASN A 143 -16.25 -6.73 -7.78
N LYS A 144 -17.08 -7.32 -6.94
CA LYS A 144 -17.63 -6.69 -5.74
C LYS A 144 -16.53 -6.36 -4.73
N ARG A 145 -15.60 -7.28 -4.52
CA ARG A 145 -14.45 -7.10 -3.65
C ARG A 145 -13.59 -5.91 -4.11
N GLU A 146 -13.16 -5.91 -5.36
CA GLU A 146 -12.31 -4.85 -5.92
C GLU A 146 -13.02 -3.49 -5.93
N PHE A 147 -14.32 -3.47 -6.22
CA PHE A 147 -15.13 -2.25 -6.13
C PHE A 147 -15.12 -1.65 -4.73
N TYR A 148 -15.39 -2.46 -3.69
CA TYR A 148 -15.38 -1.95 -2.32
C TYR A 148 -13.98 -1.54 -1.86
N ILE A 149 -12.95 -2.34 -2.15
CA ILE A 149 -11.57 -2.00 -1.80
C ILE A 149 -11.17 -0.66 -2.45
N GLY A 150 -11.44 -0.48 -3.74
CA GLY A 150 -11.15 0.77 -4.44
C GLY A 150 -11.87 1.98 -3.83
N ARG A 151 -13.15 1.83 -3.44
CA ARG A 151 -13.88 2.89 -2.74
C ARG A 151 -13.29 3.22 -1.38
N ILE A 152 -12.94 2.20 -0.60
CA ILE A 152 -12.34 2.39 0.74
C ILE A 152 -10.96 3.05 0.62
N VAL A 153 -10.14 2.66 -0.36
CA VAL A 153 -8.86 3.33 -0.66
C VAL A 153 -9.06 4.82 -0.86
N ASN A 154 -10.06 5.23 -1.65
CA ASN A 154 -10.37 6.65 -1.87
C ASN A 154 -10.83 7.36 -0.57
N ILE A 155 -11.64 6.69 0.25
CA ILE A 155 -12.09 7.22 1.56
C ILE A 155 -10.91 7.42 2.51
N VAL A 156 -10.03 6.43 2.64
CA VAL A 156 -8.86 6.48 3.52
C VAL A 156 -7.89 7.56 3.05
N SER A 157 -7.55 7.58 1.76
CA SER A 157 -6.65 8.59 1.17
C SER A 157 -7.18 10.02 1.32
N GLY A 158 -8.47 10.22 1.14
CA GLY A 158 -9.13 11.52 1.33
C GLY A 158 -9.25 11.95 2.80
N SER A 159 -9.17 11.00 3.73
CA SER A 159 -9.25 11.26 5.17
C SER A 159 -7.89 11.47 5.83
N ASN A 160 -6.89 10.67 5.42
CA ASN A 160 -5.51 10.73 5.92
C ASN A 160 -4.53 10.57 4.75
N ASN A 161 -4.06 11.67 4.23
CA ASN A 161 -3.14 11.74 3.09
C ASN A 161 -1.66 11.53 3.47
N GLN A 162 -1.36 11.27 4.74
CA GLN A 162 0.00 11.01 5.23
C GLN A 162 0.36 9.52 5.20
N LEU A 163 -0.63 8.65 4.99
CA LEU A 163 -0.41 7.21 4.93
C LEU A 163 0.20 6.80 3.59
N GLU A 164 1.12 5.85 3.63
CA GLU A 164 1.67 5.22 2.44
C GLU A 164 0.61 4.37 1.72
N SER A 165 0.72 4.29 0.39
CA SER A 165 -0.27 3.59 -0.45
C SER A 165 -0.45 2.12 -0.05
N GLU A 166 0.62 1.43 0.35
CA GLU A 166 0.57 0.05 0.82
C GLU A 166 -0.24 -0.09 2.11
N THR A 167 -0.05 0.83 3.06
CA THR A 167 -0.82 0.89 4.31
C THR A 167 -2.30 1.17 4.04
N ILE A 168 -2.60 2.12 3.15
CA ILE A 168 -3.98 2.44 2.74
C ILE A 168 -4.67 1.21 2.15
N TYR A 169 -3.98 0.48 1.26
CA TYR A 169 -4.52 -0.73 0.65
C TYR A 169 -4.73 -1.84 1.68
N SER A 170 -3.78 -2.06 2.60
CA SER A 170 -3.91 -3.03 3.71
C SER A 170 -5.12 -2.73 4.59
N ILE A 171 -5.31 -1.46 4.97
CA ILE A 171 -6.49 -1.00 5.74
C ILE A 171 -7.77 -1.29 4.95
N ALA A 172 -7.84 -0.91 3.68
CA ALA A 172 -9.02 -1.10 2.85
C ALA A 172 -9.37 -2.58 2.69
N LYS A 173 -8.38 -3.42 2.46
CA LYS A 173 -8.53 -4.87 2.38
C LYS A 173 -9.05 -5.45 3.70
N SER A 174 -8.46 -5.07 4.83
CA SER A 174 -8.90 -5.54 6.16
C SER A 174 -10.32 -5.12 6.50
N ILE A 175 -10.71 -3.88 6.16
CA ILE A 175 -12.09 -3.41 6.31
C ILE A 175 -13.04 -4.29 5.49
N TYR A 176 -12.73 -4.55 4.22
CA TYR A 176 -13.57 -5.38 3.37
C TYR A 176 -13.72 -6.79 3.92
N GLU A 177 -12.61 -7.45 4.23
CA GLU A 177 -12.58 -8.84 4.67
C GLU A 177 -13.32 -9.04 6.01
N GLU A 178 -13.04 -8.21 6.99
CA GLU A 178 -13.69 -8.33 8.30
C GLU A 178 -15.18 -7.88 8.26
N SER A 179 -15.52 -6.87 7.45
CA SER A 179 -16.93 -6.48 7.25
C SER A 179 -17.74 -7.62 6.66
N THR A 180 -17.22 -8.26 5.60
CA THR A 180 -17.89 -9.36 4.93
C THR A 180 -18.08 -10.56 5.87
N LYS A 181 -17.08 -10.84 6.71
CA LYS A 181 -17.12 -11.92 7.69
C LYS A 181 -18.29 -11.79 8.69
N TYR A 182 -18.61 -10.55 9.09
CA TYR A 182 -19.70 -10.27 10.05
C TYR A 182 -20.97 -9.72 9.37
N ASN A 183 -21.09 -9.81 8.03
CA ASN A 183 -22.21 -9.31 7.23
C ASN A 183 -22.48 -7.80 7.39
N PHE A 184 -21.47 -7.01 7.71
CA PHE A 184 -21.57 -5.55 7.68
C PHE A 184 -21.24 -5.00 6.28
N ASN A 185 -21.87 -3.88 5.94
CA ASN A 185 -21.46 -3.15 4.74
C ASN A 185 -20.07 -2.52 4.96
N PRO A 186 -19.07 -2.73 4.06
CA PRO A 186 -17.74 -2.19 4.24
C PRO A 186 -17.68 -0.66 4.33
N LEU A 187 -18.62 0.04 3.68
CA LEU A 187 -18.71 1.50 3.77
C LEU A 187 -19.26 1.98 5.13
N LEU A 188 -20.12 1.19 5.78
CA LEU A 188 -20.56 1.47 7.15
C LEU A 188 -19.39 1.38 8.13
N VAL A 189 -18.55 0.34 7.98
CA VAL A 189 -17.34 0.19 8.80
C VAL A 189 -16.35 1.32 8.53
N SER A 190 -16.18 1.73 7.27
CA SER A 190 -15.36 2.90 6.93
C SER A 190 -15.88 4.17 7.58
N ALA A 191 -17.20 4.35 7.67
CA ALA A 191 -17.83 5.48 8.35
C ALA A 191 -17.61 5.44 9.87
N LEU A 192 -17.68 4.27 10.49
CA LEU A 192 -17.34 4.08 11.90
C LEU A 192 -15.88 4.50 12.15
N ILE A 193 -14.92 3.99 11.40
CA ILE A 193 -13.49 4.34 11.55
C ILE A 193 -13.26 5.84 11.32
N LYS A 194 -13.99 6.44 10.37
CA LYS A 194 -13.95 7.89 10.13
C LYS A 194 -14.35 8.68 11.37
N VAL A 195 -15.41 8.27 12.06
CA VAL A 195 -15.90 8.93 13.26
C VAL A 195 -14.95 8.70 14.45
N GLU A 196 -14.41 7.49 14.58
CA GLU A 196 -13.57 7.10 15.71
C GLU A 196 -12.17 7.73 15.67
N SER A 197 -11.46 7.63 14.55
CA SER A 197 -10.06 8.03 14.47
C SER A 197 -9.72 8.93 13.32
N ASN A 198 -10.64 9.16 12.39
CA ASN A 198 -10.34 9.78 11.10
C ASN A 198 -9.20 9.05 10.35
N PHE A 199 -9.12 7.72 10.50
CA PHE A 199 -8.05 6.85 9.97
C PHE A 199 -6.64 7.17 10.52
N ILE A 200 -6.53 7.71 11.73
CA ILE A 200 -5.25 7.89 12.43
C ILE A 200 -4.94 6.58 13.15
N ILE A 201 -3.87 5.89 12.72
CA ILE A 201 -3.52 4.53 13.14
C ILE A 201 -3.16 4.46 14.64
N ASP A 202 -2.42 5.44 15.12
CA ASP A 202 -1.92 5.56 16.49
C ASP A 202 -2.76 6.50 17.35
N SER A 203 -4.02 6.72 16.99
CA SER A 203 -4.95 7.56 17.75
C SER A 203 -5.21 6.98 19.13
N VAL A 204 -5.15 7.85 20.15
CA VAL A 204 -5.48 7.52 21.54
C VAL A 204 -6.43 8.58 22.08
N SER A 205 -7.58 8.16 22.61
CA SER A 205 -8.53 9.06 23.25
C SER A 205 -8.23 9.25 24.75
N ASP A 206 -8.81 10.31 25.35
CA ASP A 206 -8.75 10.56 26.79
C ASP A 206 -9.34 9.40 27.63
N SER A 207 -10.21 8.61 27.05
CA SER A 207 -10.83 7.42 27.65
C SER A 207 -10.04 6.12 27.41
N TYR A 208 -8.78 6.21 26.97
CA TYR A 208 -7.91 5.07 26.67
C TYR A 208 -8.51 4.10 25.64
N ALA A 209 -9.08 4.65 24.58
CA ALA A 209 -9.41 3.92 23.36
C ALA A 209 -8.29 4.10 22.33
N PHE A 210 -7.97 3.06 21.57
CA PHE A 210 -6.75 2.97 20.74
C PHE A 210 -7.05 2.60 19.30
N GLY A 211 -6.30 3.24 18.40
CA GLY A 211 -6.19 2.86 16.99
C GLY A 211 -7.40 3.25 16.14
N LEU A 212 -7.52 2.64 14.97
CA LEU A 212 -8.51 2.99 13.94
C LEU A 212 -9.96 2.91 14.44
N CYS A 213 -10.32 1.83 15.12
CA CYS A 213 -11.66 1.56 15.65
C CYS A 213 -11.86 2.05 17.08
N GLN A 214 -10.87 2.73 17.68
CA GLN A 214 -10.92 3.25 19.05
C GLN A 214 -11.41 2.21 20.07
N VAL A 215 -10.80 1.02 20.06
CA VAL A 215 -11.14 -0.05 20.98
C VAL A 215 -10.57 0.27 22.37
N ARG A 216 -11.43 0.25 23.39
CA ARG A 216 -11.01 0.54 24.77
C ARG A 216 -10.10 -0.57 25.30
N ARG A 217 -8.97 -0.19 25.90
CA ARG A 217 -7.93 -1.10 26.40
C ARG A 217 -8.47 -2.21 27.30
N PHE A 218 -9.46 -1.92 28.16
CA PHE A 218 -9.94 -2.87 29.16
C PHE A 218 -10.73 -4.05 28.56
N ILE A 219 -11.37 -3.86 27.38
CA ILE A 219 -12.07 -4.94 26.66
C ILE A 219 -11.20 -5.55 25.58
N ALA A 220 -10.26 -4.81 25.03
CA ALA A 220 -9.48 -5.20 23.86
C ALA A 220 -8.67 -6.48 24.09
N LYS A 221 -8.15 -6.70 25.30
CA LYS A 221 -7.38 -7.90 25.60
C LYS A 221 -8.22 -9.17 25.49
N GLU A 222 -9.41 -9.18 26.09
CA GLU A 222 -10.34 -10.31 26.05
C GLU A 222 -10.82 -10.58 24.63
N LEU A 223 -11.16 -9.51 23.88
CA LEU A 223 -11.57 -9.63 22.48
C LEU A 223 -10.44 -10.19 21.61
N ALA A 224 -9.18 -9.76 21.83
CA ALA A 224 -8.03 -10.28 21.13
C ALA A 224 -7.79 -11.77 21.43
N GLU A 225 -7.88 -12.17 22.70
CA GLU A 225 -7.76 -13.58 23.14
C GLU A 225 -8.84 -14.45 22.48
N ASN A 226 -10.09 -13.98 22.41
CA ASN A 226 -11.20 -14.69 21.76
C ASN A 226 -10.97 -14.88 20.25
N LEU A 227 -10.24 -13.97 19.62
CA LEU A 227 -9.84 -14.05 18.21
C LEU A 227 -8.54 -14.81 17.98
N GLY A 228 -7.88 -15.31 19.04
CA GLY A 228 -6.56 -15.94 18.93
C GLY A 228 -5.43 -14.97 18.61
N ILE A 229 -5.67 -13.66 18.78
CA ILE A 229 -4.67 -12.61 18.58
C ILE A 229 -3.81 -12.50 19.82
N LYS A 230 -2.48 -12.66 19.67
CA LYS A 230 -1.54 -12.47 20.77
C LYS A 230 -1.62 -11.02 21.29
N TRP A 231 -1.96 -10.88 22.57
CA TRP A 231 -1.92 -9.58 23.22
C TRP A 231 -0.51 -9.22 23.65
N ASP A 232 0.01 -8.11 23.16
CA ASP A 232 1.34 -7.58 23.49
C ASP A 232 1.29 -6.13 24.01
N GLY A 233 0.26 -5.83 24.79
CA GLY A 233 -0.05 -4.48 25.25
C GLY A 233 -0.95 -3.70 24.27
N ALA A 234 -1.57 -2.61 24.77
CA ALA A 234 -2.54 -1.87 23.97
C ALA A 234 -1.92 -1.25 22.73
N GLU A 235 -0.79 -0.57 22.88
CA GLU A 235 -0.12 0.11 21.76
C GLU A 235 0.37 -0.90 20.70
N ASN A 236 1.12 -1.94 21.12
CA ASN A 236 1.68 -2.92 20.17
C ASN A 236 0.61 -3.76 19.47
N THR A 237 -0.58 -3.92 20.05
CA THR A 237 -1.65 -4.70 19.45
C THR A 237 -2.63 -3.82 18.68
N LEU A 238 -3.02 -2.66 19.23
CA LEU A 238 -4.10 -1.84 18.68
C LEU A 238 -3.61 -0.75 17.71
N PHE A 239 -2.31 -0.47 17.63
CA PHE A 239 -1.74 0.37 16.55
C PHE A 239 -1.42 -0.44 15.29
N ASP A 240 -1.54 -1.77 15.33
CA ASP A 240 -1.55 -2.60 14.15
C ASP A 240 -2.94 -2.49 13.48
N PRO A 241 -3.05 -1.91 12.26
CA PRO A 241 -4.33 -1.63 11.64
C PRO A 241 -5.20 -2.87 11.44
N GLU A 242 -4.61 -3.99 11.02
CA GLU A 242 -5.34 -5.22 10.76
C GLU A 242 -5.91 -5.82 12.05
N LYS A 243 -5.11 -5.87 13.11
CA LYS A 243 -5.56 -6.36 14.42
C LYS A 243 -6.63 -5.47 15.01
N ASN A 244 -6.46 -4.16 14.90
CA ASN A 244 -7.41 -3.18 15.41
C ASN A 244 -8.78 -3.32 14.73
N ILE A 245 -8.80 -3.40 13.39
CA ILE A 245 -10.03 -3.61 12.62
C ILE A 245 -10.70 -4.94 13.01
N LYS A 246 -9.94 -6.04 13.08
CA LYS A 246 -10.46 -7.35 13.51
C LYS A 246 -11.12 -7.30 14.88
N ILE A 247 -10.45 -6.68 15.86
CA ILE A 247 -10.96 -6.59 17.23
C ILE A 247 -12.18 -5.66 17.29
N GLY A 248 -12.12 -4.50 16.61
CA GLY A 248 -13.22 -3.53 16.58
C GLY A 248 -14.49 -4.06 15.93
N LEU A 249 -14.35 -4.79 14.81
CA LEU A 249 -15.51 -5.37 14.13
C LEU A 249 -16.08 -6.59 14.86
N TYR A 250 -15.22 -7.38 15.47
CA TYR A 250 -15.70 -8.44 16.35
C TYR A 250 -16.49 -7.86 17.52
N TYR A 251 -16.05 -6.77 18.12
CA TYR A 251 -16.82 -6.09 19.16
C TYR A 251 -18.15 -5.55 18.64
N LEU A 252 -18.16 -4.90 17.48
CA LEU A 252 -19.40 -4.43 16.86
C LEU A 252 -20.36 -5.58 16.56
N SER A 253 -19.86 -6.74 16.12
CA SER A 253 -20.71 -7.91 15.85
C SER A 253 -21.38 -8.45 17.12
N LEU A 254 -20.64 -8.50 18.25
CA LEU A 254 -21.23 -8.89 19.53
C LEU A 254 -22.34 -7.94 19.96
N LEU A 255 -22.13 -6.63 19.78
CA LEU A 255 -23.17 -5.64 20.08
C LEU A 255 -24.37 -5.76 19.15
N TYR A 256 -24.15 -6.05 17.88
CA TYR A 256 -25.23 -6.26 16.93
C TYR A 256 -26.04 -7.54 17.26
N ASP A 257 -25.36 -8.60 17.68
CA ASP A 257 -26.02 -9.82 18.15
C ASP A 257 -26.87 -9.59 19.42
N ASP A 258 -26.38 -8.72 20.33
CA ASP A 258 -27.07 -8.39 21.59
C ASP A 258 -28.32 -7.51 21.37
N PHE A 259 -28.23 -6.53 20.46
CA PHE A 259 -29.28 -5.51 20.29
C PHE A 259 -30.21 -5.78 19.09
N GLY A 260 -29.76 -6.54 18.09
CA GLY A 260 -30.53 -6.86 16.88
C GLY A 260 -30.79 -5.66 15.95
N ASP A 261 -30.23 -4.49 16.28
CA ASP A 261 -30.40 -3.24 15.56
C ASP A 261 -29.05 -2.50 15.44
N ILE A 262 -28.76 -1.99 14.24
CA ILE A 262 -27.45 -1.38 13.97
C ILE A 262 -27.28 -0.01 14.66
N GLU A 263 -28.33 0.77 14.78
CA GLU A 263 -28.28 2.09 15.44
C GLU A 263 -28.04 1.91 16.93
N LEU A 264 -28.71 0.93 17.55
CA LEU A 264 -28.48 0.55 18.95
C LEU A 264 -27.08 -0.03 19.15
N ALA A 265 -26.60 -0.91 18.23
CA ALA A 265 -25.25 -1.47 18.30
C ALA A 265 -24.18 -0.38 18.21
N LEU A 266 -24.30 0.56 17.27
CA LEU A 266 -23.41 1.71 17.15
C LEU A 266 -23.47 2.60 18.40
N THR A 267 -24.67 2.85 18.93
CA THR A 267 -24.84 3.64 20.15
C THR A 267 -24.17 2.93 21.34
N ALA A 268 -24.35 1.61 21.47
CA ALA A 268 -23.72 0.79 22.49
C ALA A 268 -22.18 0.69 22.31
N TYR A 269 -21.67 0.74 21.08
CA TYR A 269 -20.25 0.79 20.81
C TYR A 269 -19.58 2.00 21.48
N ASN A 270 -20.20 3.17 21.37
CA ASN A 270 -19.70 4.40 21.95
C ASN A 270 -19.99 4.51 23.48
N HIS A 271 -21.23 4.30 23.87
CA HIS A 271 -21.69 4.54 25.25
C HIS A 271 -21.52 3.35 26.20
N GLY A 272 -21.25 2.16 25.64
CA GLY A 272 -21.18 0.88 26.35
C GLY A 272 -22.54 0.17 26.43
N PRO A 273 -22.56 -1.17 26.26
CA PRO A 273 -23.81 -1.95 26.19
C PRO A 273 -24.64 -1.89 27.45
N PHE A 274 -24.04 -1.95 28.63
CA PHE A 274 -24.80 -1.89 29.92
C PHE A 274 -25.60 -0.61 30.07
N ARG A 275 -25.03 0.53 29.65
CA ARG A 275 -25.74 1.81 29.72
C ARG A 275 -26.95 1.84 28.80
N ILE A 276 -26.81 1.31 27.60
CA ILE A 276 -27.91 1.30 26.64
C ILE A 276 -29.01 0.33 27.08
N GLN A 277 -28.65 -0.85 27.59
CA GLN A 277 -29.61 -1.79 28.18
C GLN A 277 -30.35 -1.18 29.38
N GLU A 278 -29.65 -0.42 30.25
CA GLU A 278 -30.27 0.29 31.38
C GLU A 278 -31.27 1.34 30.88
N LEU A 279 -30.90 2.19 29.92
CA LEU A 279 -31.81 3.19 29.35
C LEU A 279 -33.03 2.55 28.70
N MET A 280 -32.85 1.45 27.95
CA MET A 280 -33.96 0.70 27.38
C MET A 280 -34.90 0.13 28.44
N SER A 281 -34.37 -0.42 29.52
CA SER A 281 -35.17 -0.98 30.65
C SER A 281 -35.95 0.08 31.42
N GLN A 282 -35.46 1.32 31.43
CA GLN A 282 -36.09 2.48 32.10
C GLN A 282 -37.01 3.26 31.13
N GLU A 283 -37.19 2.80 29.88
CA GLU A 283 -37.91 3.54 28.84
C GLU A 283 -37.39 4.97 28.65
N SER A 284 -36.10 5.18 28.93
CA SER A 284 -35.44 6.47 28.83
C SER A 284 -34.97 6.75 27.39
N GLU A 285 -34.75 8.03 27.06
CA GLU A 285 -34.26 8.45 25.77
C GLU A 285 -32.87 7.86 25.46
N ILE A 286 -32.72 7.25 24.28
CA ILE A 286 -31.46 6.67 23.80
C ILE A 286 -30.64 7.78 23.09
N PRO A 287 -29.33 7.94 23.42
CA PRO A 287 -28.50 8.99 22.84
C PRO A 287 -27.92 8.57 21.47
N TYR A 288 -28.71 8.61 20.41
CA TYR A 288 -28.34 8.18 19.06
C TYR A 288 -27.31 9.08 18.35
N GLY A 289 -26.96 10.23 18.87
CA GLY A 289 -26.10 11.22 18.17
C GLY A 289 -24.76 10.70 17.63
N TYR A 290 -24.21 9.63 18.26
CA TYR A 290 -23.05 8.94 17.70
C TYR A 290 -23.43 8.08 16.47
N ALA A 291 -24.48 7.28 16.60
CA ALA A 291 -24.97 6.45 15.51
C ALA A 291 -25.38 7.30 14.30
N ASP A 292 -26.10 8.40 14.53
CA ASP A 292 -26.49 9.37 13.50
C ASP A 292 -25.27 9.89 12.73
N LYS A 293 -24.19 10.23 13.43
CA LYS A 293 -22.96 10.70 12.81
C LYS A 293 -22.31 9.63 11.93
N VAL A 294 -22.25 8.37 12.38
CA VAL A 294 -21.75 7.24 11.59
C VAL A 294 -22.61 7.01 10.35
N LEU A 295 -23.93 6.99 10.52
CA LEU A 295 -24.88 6.78 9.42
C LEU A 295 -24.89 7.92 8.40
N GLN A 296 -24.62 9.15 8.83
CA GLN A 296 -24.42 10.29 7.93
C GLN A 296 -23.21 10.08 7.02
N TYR A 297 -22.04 9.69 7.57
CA TYR A 297 -20.87 9.35 6.74
C TYR A 297 -21.14 8.12 5.86
N TYR A 298 -21.83 7.13 6.38
CA TYR A 298 -22.22 5.96 5.59
C TYR A 298 -23.06 6.34 4.37
N THR A 299 -24.06 7.20 4.56
CA THR A 299 -24.90 7.72 3.47
C THR A 299 -24.08 8.49 2.44
N GLN A 300 -23.19 9.37 2.90
CA GLN A 300 -22.25 10.09 2.04
C GLN A 300 -21.37 9.14 1.22
N TYR A 301 -20.84 8.09 1.85
CA TYR A 301 -19.98 7.11 1.17
C TYR A 301 -20.74 6.23 0.18
N ARG A 302 -22.03 6.05 0.35
CA ARG A 302 -22.88 5.40 -0.65
C ARG A 302 -23.14 6.26 -1.88
N GLY A 303 -22.87 7.54 -1.82
CA GLY A 303 -23.12 8.48 -2.91
C GLY A 303 -24.55 9.00 -2.98
N PHE A 304 -25.33 8.85 -1.90
CA PHE A 304 -26.61 9.50 -1.74
C PHE A 304 -26.38 10.84 -1.01
N ASP A 305 -26.41 11.92 -1.73
CA ASP A 305 -26.39 13.28 -1.16
C ASP A 305 -27.79 13.61 -0.67
N ILE A 306 -28.00 13.58 0.64
CA ILE A 306 -29.30 13.93 1.27
C ILE A 306 -29.64 15.40 0.99
N ASP A 307 -28.64 16.25 0.80
CA ASP A 307 -28.86 17.70 0.53
C ASP A 307 -29.44 17.96 -0.87
N GLN A 308 -29.31 17.02 -1.83
CA GLN A 308 -29.95 17.14 -3.13
C GLN A 308 -31.42 16.67 -3.13
N ALA A 309 -31.82 15.83 -2.20
CA ALA A 309 -33.21 15.39 -2.06
C ALA A 309 -34.13 16.48 -1.49
N GLY A 310 -33.58 17.41 -0.70
CA GLY A 310 -34.30 18.56 -0.15
C GLY A 310 -34.58 19.69 -1.16
N ASP A 311 -33.71 19.85 -2.16
CA ASP A 311 -33.85 20.91 -3.17
C ASP A 311 -34.85 20.57 -4.29
N VAL A 312 -35.22 19.32 -4.46
CA VAL A 312 -36.23 18.90 -5.45
C VAL A 312 -37.64 19.27 -4.97
N GLN A 313 -37.91 19.24 -3.67
CA GLN A 313 -39.21 19.61 -3.12
C GLN A 313 -39.50 21.12 -3.10
N ASN A 314 -38.46 21.98 -3.19
CA ASN A 314 -38.64 23.44 -3.21
C ASN A 314 -38.69 24.06 -4.61
N ARG A 315 -38.54 23.26 -5.69
CA ARG A 315 -38.64 23.77 -7.08
C ARG A 315 -40.02 23.57 -7.73
N GLU A 316 -40.94 22.91 -7.04
CA GLU A 316 -42.32 22.75 -7.53
C GLU A 316 -43.33 23.73 -6.92
N THR A 317 -42.88 24.73 -6.16
CA THR A 317 -43.78 25.72 -5.54
C THR A 317 -43.42 27.19 -5.88
N GLU A 318 -42.74 27.45 -7.02
CA GLU A 318 -42.66 28.84 -7.59
C GLU A 318 -43.28 28.91 -9.00
#